data_8202f8910f0664bf6d6c5c00d97e398d
#
_entry.id   8202f8910f0664bf6d6c5c00d97e398d
#
_cell.length_a   1.000
_cell.length_b   1.000
_cell.length_c   1.000
_cell.angle_alpha   90.00
_cell.angle_beta   90.00
_cell.angle_gamma   90.00
#
_symmetry.space_group_name_H-M   'P 1'
#
loop_
_entity.id
_entity.type
_entity.pdbx_description
1 polymer ?
#
loop_
_entity_poly.entity_id
_entity_poly.type
_entity_poly.pdbx_seq_one_letter_code
_entity_poly.pdbx_strand_id
1 'polypeptide(L)'
;MLSIEGQKWRNWTGNVEGNPQYMMYPKNIQDVIKAVHLAKEMGKRIRVVGSGHSFTPLVQTEEILLSLDELQGILGIDSQSSIVEVWAGTKLSYLGKMLQEKGYAQENLGDIDSQSIAGAISTGTHGTGITFGSLATQVVEITAVLASGETIICSEKEHPEFWKAFQLSLGMLGVIVKVKLKVVPAYMLMYKSKKESFSTVMNRLEEYKKHRHFEFFVFPYSDDVQVKITDETTGKGMDVKWHKFKTELLENIAFSLLSKGCKLIPSISKRVSRLSAKAVPNGQIIGASYQIFATSRNVRFYEMEYSIPAQYMKKVVQEIHNLIQEKKFQVHFPIECRYVRGDDIWISPAYERDSAYIAVHMYKGMKYAAYFTAIERIFQKYEGRPHWGKMHTMGYEQLQRVYPRLSSFLEVRKEVDSIGMFLNPYLSKMFSIHEKS
;
A
#
# COMPACT_ATOMS: atom_id res chain seq x y z
N MET A 1 20.36 4.02 21.76
CA MET A 1 19.03 4.20 21.16
C MET A 1 18.45 5.53 21.65
N LEU A 2 18.00 6.39 20.73
CA LEU A 2 17.31 7.63 21.07
C LEU A 2 15.86 7.29 21.48
N SER A 3 15.38 7.83 22.61
CA SER A 3 13.98 7.73 23.04
C SER A 3 13.46 9.13 23.34
N ILE A 4 12.27 9.46 22.84
CA ILE A 4 11.59 10.74 23.05
C ILE A 4 10.26 10.46 23.74
N GLU A 5 10.02 11.12 24.87
CA GLU A 5 8.77 10.97 25.64
C GLU A 5 7.72 11.99 25.18
N GLY A 6 6.45 11.57 25.22
CA GLY A 6 5.30 12.46 25.02
C GLY A 6 5.16 13.05 23.62
N GLN A 7 5.82 12.51 22.62
CA GLN A 7 5.72 12.99 21.24
C GLN A 7 4.43 12.49 20.57
N LYS A 8 3.58 13.42 20.10
CA LYS A 8 2.39 13.07 19.32
C LYS A 8 2.76 12.52 17.94
N TRP A 9 2.10 11.46 17.56
CA TRP A 9 2.21 10.86 16.22
C TRP A 9 0.90 10.99 15.44
N ARG A 10 1.01 11.20 14.12
CA ARG A 10 -0.11 11.20 13.17
C ARG A 10 0.27 10.47 11.89
N ASN A 11 -0.68 9.74 11.32
CA ASN A 11 -0.51 9.19 9.98
C ASN A 11 -0.54 10.29 8.90
N TRP A 12 -0.17 9.94 7.66
CA TRP A 12 -0.12 10.88 6.53
C TRP A 12 -1.43 11.65 6.33
N THR A 13 -2.57 10.99 6.40
CA THR A 13 -3.90 11.64 6.26
C THR A 13 -4.26 12.49 7.48
N GLY A 14 -3.74 12.15 8.67
CA GLY A 14 -4.11 12.75 9.95
C GLY A 14 -5.52 12.35 10.41
N ASN A 15 -5.97 11.14 10.04
CA ASN A 15 -7.20 10.53 10.57
C ASN A 15 -6.92 9.51 11.68
N VAL A 16 -5.66 9.12 11.84
CA VAL A 16 -5.18 8.28 12.94
C VAL A 16 -4.11 9.06 13.69
N GLU A 17 -4.30 9.17 14.99
CA GLU A 17 -3.39 9.88 15.92
C GLU A 17 -3.10 8.96 17.11
N GLY A 18 -1.93 9.09 17.72
CA GLY A 18 -1.53 8.41 18.94
C GLY A 18 -0.61 9.31 19.76
N ASN A 19 -0.59 9.07 21.06
CA ASN A 19 0.29 9.78 22.00
C ASN A 19 1.18 8.73 22.69
N PRO A 20 2.11 8.08 21.95
CA PRO A 20 2.96 7.06 22.53
C PRO A 20 3.76 7.63 23.70
N GLN A 21 3.82 6.89 24.79
CA GLN A 21 4.62 7.27 25.94
C GLN A 21 6.10 7.37 25.56
N TYR A 22 6.54 6.46 24.66
CA TYR A 22 7.92 6.47 24.15
C TYR A 22 7.93 6.33 22.63
N MET A 23 8.66 7.22 21.94
CA MET A 23 9.10 7.02 20.56
C MET A 23 10.57 6.62 20.56
N MET A 24 10.87 5.45 19.97
CA MET A 24 12.21 4.87 19.95
C MET A 24 12.78 4.81 18.53
N TYR A 25 14.06 5.14 18.39
CA TYR A 25 14.77 5.18 17.10
C TYR A 25 16.04 4.32 17.18
N PRO A 26 15.93 2.98 16.98
CA PRO A 26 17.08 2.08 16.99
C PRO A 26 18.00 2.35 15.79
N LYS A 27 19.32 2.25 16.02
CA LYS A 27 20.36 2.47 15.00
C LYS A 27 21.00 1.16 14.51
N ASN A 28 20.72 0.06 15.15
CA ASN A 28 21.22 -1.27 14.81
C ASN A 28 20.28 -2.34 15.41
N ILE A 29 20.52 -3.63 15.09
CA ILE A 29 19.71 -4.74 15.58
C ILE A 29 19.75 -4.84 17.11
N GLN A 30 20.89 -4.60 17.72
CA GLN A 30 21.03 -4.67 19.19
C GLN A 30 20.16 -3.62 19.90
N ASP A 31 19.98 -2.44 19.30
CA ASP A 31 19.07 -1.44 19.83
C ASP A 31 17.60 -1.90 19.73
N VAL A 32 17.22 -2.62 18.66
CA VAL A 32 15.88 -3.22 18.53
C VAL A 32 15.67 -4.29 19.61
N ILE A 33 16.66 -5.18 19.83
CA ILE A 33 16.61 -6.19 20.87
C ILE A 33 16.45 -5.57 22.25
N LYS A 34 17.22 -4.50 22.55
CA LYS A 34 17.09 -3.75 23.81
C LYS A 34 15.69 -3.11 23.95
N ALA A 35 15.11 -2.58 22.86
CA ALA A 35 13.76 -2.01 22.90
C ALA A 35 12.71 -3.08 23.23
N VAL A 36 12.84 -4.30 22.66
CA VAL A 36 11.95 -5.43 22.93
C VAL A 36 12.07 -5.87 24.40
N HIS A 37 13.31 -6.03 24.92
CA HIS A 37 13.52 -6.39 26.31
C HIS A 37 12.96 -5.33 27.28
N LEU A 38 13.21 -4.04 26.99
CA LEU A 38 12.68 -2.94 27.80
C LEU A 38 11.15 -2.94 27.81
N ALA A 39 10.52 -3.15 26.66
CA ALA A 39 9.06 -3.26 26.56
C ALA A 39 8.53 -4.42 27.41
N LYS A 40 9.20 -5.59 27.36
CA LYS A 40 8.85 -6.76 28.16
C LYS A 40 8.96 -6.49 29.66
N GLU A 41 10.07 -5.87 30.11
CA GLU A 41 10.29 -5.48 31.52
C GLU A 41 9.24 -4.48 32.01
N MET A 42 8.82 -3.55 31.16
CA MET A 42 7.81 -2.54 31.49
C MET A 42 6.37 -3.07 31.34
N GLY A 43 6.15 -4.30 30.85
CA GLY A 43 4.82 -4.82 30.51
C GLY A 43 4.11 -4.03 29.42
N LYS A 44 4.86 -3.44 28.46
CA LYS A 44 4.34 -2.57 27.40
C LYS A 44 4.38 -3.22 26.04
N ARG A 45 3.50 -2.73 25.15
CA ARG A 45 3.43 -3.14 23.75
C ARG A 45 4.26 -2.23 22.87
N ILE A 46 4.68 -2.79 21.74
CA ILE A 46 5.42 -2.07 20.70
C ILE A 46 4.59 -2.08 19.42
N ARG A 47 4.40 -0.91 18.81
CA ARG A 47 4.04 -0.84 17.39
C ARG A 47 5.20 -0.27 16.59
N VAL A 48 5.45 -0.88 15.43
CA VAL A 48 6.52 -0.43 14.52
C VAL A 48 5.91 0.45 13.45
N VAL A 49 6.45 1.65 13.26
CA VAL A 49 5.98 2.60 12.26
C VAL A 49 7.00 2.77 11.14
N GLY A 50 6.51 2.78 9.91
CA GLY A 50 7.24 3.25 8.74
C GLY A 50 6.92 4.72 8.45
N SER A 51 6.41 5.00 7.24
CA SER A 51 6.07 6.38 6.84
C SER A 51 4.63 6.81 7.19
N GLY A 52 3.86 5.97 7.89
CA GLY A 52 2.51 6.30 8.34
C GLY A 52 1.48 6.50 7.21
N HIS A 53 1.60 5.78 6.11
CA HIS A 53 0.68 5.90 4.96
C HIS A 53 -0.60 5.06 5.06
N SER A 54 -0.74 4.17 6.04
CA SER A 54 -1.96 3.41 6.27
C SER A 54 -3.07 4.32 6.79
N PHE A 55 -4.31 4.12 6.29
CA PHE A 55 -5.51 4.84 6.71
C PHE A 55 -6.19 4.20 7.92
N THR A 56 -5.77 2.98 8.27
CA THR A 56 -6.24 2.20 9.42
C THR A 56 -5.32 2.36 10.63
N PRO A 57 -5.80 2.16 11.86
CA PRO A 57 -5.00 2.32 13.09
C PRO A 57 -3.97 1.21 13.35
N LEU A 58 -3.35 0.64 12.29
CA LEU A 58 -2.41 -0.50 12.40
C LEU A 58 -1.24 -0.22 13.36
N VAL A 59 -0.76 1.03 13.40
CA VAL A 59 0.42 1.39 14.20
C VAL A 59 0.09 2.33 15.36
N GLN A 60 -1.20 2.64 15.57
CA GLN A 60 -1.63 3.49 16.68
C GLN A 60 -1.29 2.82 18.02
N THR A 61 -0.65 3.57 18.90
CA THR A 61 -0.33 3.13 20.26
C THR A 61 -0.20 4.31 21.19
N GLU A 62 -0.51 4.10 22.47
CA GLU A 62 -0.24 5.00 23.57
C GLU A 62 1.00 4.56 24.40
N GLU A 63 1.62 3.42 24.02
CA GLU A 63 2.72 2.80 24.75
C GLU A 63 4.07 3.08 24.09
N ILE A 64 4.58 2.16 23.26
CA ILE A 64 5.87 2.32 22.58
C ILE A 64 5.65 2.32 21.07
N LEU A 65 6.08 3.39 20.40
CA LEU A 65 6.15 3.49 18.95
C LEU A 65 7.62 3.44 18.52
N LEU A 66 7.98 2.42 17.74
CA LEU A 66 9.34 2.19 17.29
C LEU A 66 9.45 2.55 15.81
N SER A 67 10.31 3.52 15.47
CA SER A 67 10.60 3.93 14.10
C SER A 67 11.94 3.37 13.64
N LEU A 68 11.95 2.77 12.44
CA LEU A 68 13.17 2.27 11.81
C LEU A 68 13.83 3.30 10.88
N ASP A 69 13.52 4.58 11.01
CA ASP A 69 14.03 5.64 10.13
C ASP A 69 15.57 5.80 10.19
N GLU A 70 16.23 5.34 11.28
CA GLU A 70 17.69 5.28 11.38
C GLU A 70 18.30 4.02 10.77
N LEU A 71 17.48 3.04 10.33
CA LEU A 71 17.90 1.79 9.71
C LEU A 71 17.57 1.83 8.21
N GLN A 72 18.37 2.54 7.43
CA GLN A 72 18.17 2.73 5.99
C GLN A 72 19.44 2.43 5.18
N GLY A 73 19.25 1.99 3.94
CA GLY A 73 20.30 1.77 2.96
C GLY A 73 20.44 0.32 2.52
N ILE A 74 21.23 0.13 1.47
CA ILE A 74 21.63 -1.18 0.96
C ILE A 74 22.79 -1.70 1.80
N LEU A 75 22.66 -2.94 2.30
CA LEU A 75 23.69 -3.65 3.07
C LEU A 75 24.62 -4.46 2.17
N GLY A 76 24.10 -5.06 1.11
CA GLY A 76 24.84 -5.85 0.17
C GLY A 76 24.02 -6.15 -1.09
N ILE A 77 24.72 -6.49 -2.18
CA ILE A 77 24.13 -7.00 -3.42
C ILE A 77 24.88 -8.24 -3.82
N ASP A 78 24.15 -9.34 -3.98
CA ASP A 78 24.63 -10.54 -4.65
C ASP A 78 24.29 -10.45 -6.13
N SER A 79 25.28 -10.16 -6.96
CA SER A 79 25.11 -10.03 -8.41
C SER A 79 24.85 -11.36 -9.12
N GLN A 80 25.23 -12.50 -8.53
CA GLN A 80 25.00 -13.82 -9.13
C GLN A 80 23.53 -14.22 -9.01
N SER A 81 22.93 -13.98 -7.85
CA SER A 81 21.52 -14.29 -7.60
C SER A 81 20.56 -13.13 -7.87
N SER A 82 21.10 -11.92 -8.18
CA SER A 82 20.32 -10.69 -8.30
C SER A 82 19.46 -10.42 -7.05
N ILE A 83 20.07 -10.54 -5.87
CA ILE A 83 19.44 -10.29 -4.59
C ILE A 83 20.12 -9.10 -3.91
N VAL A 84 19.31 -8.18 -3.38
CA VAL A 84 19.77 -7.06 -2.56
C VAL A 84 19.31 -7.23 -1.13
N GLU A 85 20.23 -7.06 -0.17
CA GLU A 85 19.90 -6.96 1.26
C GLU A 85 19.82 -5.49 1.66
N VAL A 86 18.72 -5.12 2.33
CA VAL A 86 18.44 -3.74 2.72
C VAL A 86 17.96 -3.66 4.16
N TRP A 87 18.21 -2.53 4.82
CA TRP A 87 17.56 -2.22 6.09
C TRP A 87 16.05 -2.02 5.91
N ALA A 88 15.28 -2.48 6.86
CA ALA A 88 13.81 -2.49 6.82
C ALA A 88 13.16 -1.09 6.79
N GLY A 89 13.83 -0.08 7.34
CA GLY A 89 13.40 1.33 7.31
C GLY A 89 13.66 2.05 5.99
N THR A 90 14.38 1.41 5.03
CA THR A 90 14.74 2.03 3.75
C THR A 90 13.50 2.49 2.99
N LYS A 91 13.43 3.78 2.65
CA LYS A 91 12.33 4.32 1.85
C LYS A 91 12.44 3.83 0.39
N LEU A 92 11.29 3.50 -0.22
CA LEU A 92 11.26 2.98 -1.60
C LEU A 92 11.86 3.95 -2.61
N SER A 93 11.65 5.26 -2.44
CA SER A 93 12.27 6.31 -3.27
C SER A 93 13.79 6.30 -3.20
N TYR A 94 14.33 6.12 -2.01
CA TYR A 94 15.78 6.02 -1.80
C TYR A 94 16.33 4.71 -2.34
N LEU A 95 15.62 3.59 -2.10
CA LEU A 95 15.99 2.28 -2.63
C LEU A 95 16.04 2.27 -4.16
N GLY A 96 15.00 2.80 -4.83
CA GLY A 96 14.95 2.86 -6.29
C GLY A 96 16.12 3.65 -6.88
N LYS A 97 16.50 4.76 -6.26
CA LYS A 97 17.66 5.56 -6.68
C LYS A 97 18.98 4.79 -6.51
N MET A 98 19.20 4.21 -5.32
CA MET A 98 20.43 3.44 -5.04
C MET A 98 20.58 2.22 -5.94
N LEU A 99 19.48 1.51 -6.23
CA LEU A 99 19.49 0.38 -7.15
C LEU A 99 19.87 0.83 -8.57
N GLN A 100 19.26 1.91 -9.08
CA GLN A 100 19.54 2.47 -10.38
C GLN A 100 21.03 2.84 -10.53
N GLU A 101 21.65 3.46 -9.53
CA GLU A 101 23.07 3.80 -9.51
C GLU A 101 23.99 2.57 -9.60
N LYS A 102 23.46 1.40 -9.19
CA LYS A 102 24.17 0.11 -9.22
C LYS A 102 23.77 -0.78 -10.41
N GLY A 103 22.97 -0.28 -11.34
CA GLY A 103 22.52 -1.00 -12.52
C GLY A 103 21.37 -1.96 -12.30
N TYR A 104 20.63 -1.82 -11.18
CA TYR A 104 19.47 -2.65 -10.83
C TYR A 104 18.18 -1.83 -10.69
N ALA A 105 17.05 -2.54 -10.63
CA ALA A 105 15.73 -1.99 -10.37
C ALA A 105 14.85 -3.00 -9.63
N GLN A 106 13.81 -2.49 -8.95
CA GLN A 106 12.68 -3.33 -8.54
C GLN A 106 11.84 -3.69 -9.76
N GLU A 107 11.33 -4.91 -9.80
CA GLU A 107 10.52 -5.43 -10.92
C GLU A 107 9.21 -4.64 -11.09
N ASN A 108 8.60 -4.26 -9.98
CA ASN A 108 7.37 -3.47 -9.92
C ASN A 108 7.35 -2.61 -8.66
N LEU A 109 6.67 -1.49 -8.69
CA LEU A 109 6.48 -0.57 -7.57
C LEU A 109 5.04 -0.06 -7.53
N GLY A 110 4.61 0.39 -6.34
CA GLY A 110 3.38 1.17 -6.20
C GLY A 110 3.59 2.64 -6.55
N ASP A 111 2.52 3.41 -6.60
CA ASP A 111 2.53 4.85 -6.89
C ASP A 111 3.19 5.68 -5.79
N ILE A 112 3.22 5.18 -4.57
CA ILE A 112 3.77 5.89 -3.41
C ILE A 112 5.11 5.28 -3.04
N ASP A 113 6.18 6.04 -3.20
CA ASP A 113 7.55 5.63 -2.92
C ASP A 113 8.11 6.16 -1.59
N SER A 114 7.35 6.95 -0.85
CA SER A 114 7.71 7.45 0.48
C SER A 114 7.57 6.40 1.60
N GLN A 115 6.99 5.25 1.31
CA GLN A 115 6.88 4.13 2.25
C GLN A 115 8.25 3.52 2.55
N SER A 116 8.46 3.01 3.78
CA SER A 116 9.56 2.10 4.07
C SER A 116 9.28 0.71 3.49
N ILE A 117 10.33 -0.03 3.11
CA ILE A 117 10.15 -1.37 2.52
C ILE A 117 9.40 -2.32 3.47
N ALA A 118 9.75 -2.37 4.76
CA ALA A 118 9.04 -3.21 5.71
C ALA A 118 7.58 -2.79 5.88
N GLY A 119 7.28 -1.49 5.92
CA GLY A 119 5.90 -1.00 6.00
C GLY A 119 5.08 -1.36 4.77
N ALA A 120 5.68 -1.28 3.57
CA ALA A 120 5.03 -1.60 2.31
C ALA A 120 4.70 -3.10 2.20
N ILE A 121 5.66 -4.00 2.47
CA ILE A 121 5.42 -5.44 2.41
C ILE A 121 4.42 -5.89 3.48
N SER A 122 4.54 -5.35 4.70
CA SER A 122 3.69 -5.76 5.83
C SER A 122 2.20 -5.45 5.64
N THR A 123 1.82 -4.57 4.71
CA THR A 123 0.43 -4.20 4.44
C THR A 123 -0.06 -4.63 3.06
N GLY A 124 0.78 -5.31 2.27
CA GLY A 124 0.43 -5.81 0.94
C GLY A 124 0.42 -4.71 -0.13
N THR A 125 1.28 -3.69 -0.02
CA THR A 125 1.44 -2.67 -1.06
C THR A 125 1.74 -3.32 -2.41
N HIS A 126 1.06 -2.86 -3.45
CA HIS A 126 1.18 -3.37 -4.81
C HIS A 126 1.27 -2.23 -5.83
N GLY A 127 1.75 -2.55 -7.02
CA GLY A 127 1.65 -1.70 -8.19
C GLY A 127 0.49 -2.12 -9.09
N THR A 128 0.71 -2.10 -10.39
CA THR A 128 -0.24 -2.61 -11.37
C THR A 128 0.45 -3.51 -12.39
N GLY A 129 -0.31 -4.42 -12.98
CA GLY A 129 0.10 -5.38 -14.01
C GLY A 129 -0.26 -6.80 -13.64
N ILE A 130 -1.04 -7.47 -14.50
CA ILE A 130 -1.56 -8.84 -14.25
C ILE A 130 -0.45 -9.90 -14.12
N THR A 131 0.77 -9.58 -14.54
CA THR A 131 1.93 -10.46 -14.44
C THR A 131 2.76 -10.21 -13.17
N PHE A 132 2.42 -9.20 -12.37
CA PHE A 132 3.17 -8.81 -11.18
C PHE A 132 2.33 -8.95 -9.91
N GLY A 133 2.94 -9.53 -8.87
CA GLY A 133 2.36 -9.59 -7.53
C GLY A 133 2.55 -8.29 -6.73
N SER A 134 2.19 -8.35 -5.45
CA SER A 134 2.50 -7.29 -4.48
C SER A 134 4.02 -7.15 -4.26
N LEU A 135 4.46 -6.09 -3.59
CA LEU A 135 5.89 -5.91 -3.27
C LEU A 135 6.43 -7.04 -2.39
N ALA A 136 5.58 -7.66 -1.59
CA ALA A 136 5.95 -8.80 -0.76
C ALA A 136 6.39 -10.03 -1.58
N THR A 137 5.94 -10.17 -2.84
CA THR A 137 6.36 -11.26 -3.73
C THR A 137 7.80 -11.13 -4.24
N GLN A 138 8.40 -9.94 -4.11
CA GLN A 138 9.81 -9.71 -4.44
C GLN A 138 10.75 -10.09 -3.29
N VAL A 139 10.20 -10.34 -2.09
CA VAL A 139 10.97 -10.67 -0.89
C VAL A 139 11.37 -12.14 -0.92
N VAL A 140 12.64 -12.42 -0.64
CA VAL A 140 13.19 -13.79 -0.57
C VAL A 140 13.66 -14.20 0.82
N GLU A 141 13.89 -13.21 1.71
CA GLU A 141 14.29 -13.46 3.10
C GLU A 141 13.93 -12.23 3.96
N ILE A 142 13.56 -12.49 5.19
CA ILE A 142 13.28 -11.46 6.22
C ILE A 142 14.08 -11.81 7.48
N THR A 143 14.78 -10.81 8.04
CA THR A 143 15.35 -10.89 9.38
C THR A 143 14.45 -10.08 10.32
N ALA A 144 14.01 -10.69 11.42
CA ALA A 144 13.14 -10.03 12.39
C ALA A 144 13.58 -10.30 13.84
N VAL A 145 13.25 -9.39 14.76
CA VAL A 145 13.40 -9.56 16.21
C VAL A 145 12.03 -9.90 16.79
N LEU A 146 11.92 -11.06 17.43
CA LEU A 146 10.69 -11.58 18.04
C LEU A 146 10.41 -10.96 19.41
N ALA A 147 9.23 -11.24 19.99
CA ALA A 147 8.85 -10.82 21.34
C ALA A 147 9.74 -11.41 22.46
N SER A 148 10.45 -12.51 22.18
CA SER A 148 11.48 -13.07 23.06
C SER A 148 12.76 -12.19 23.14
N GLY A 149 13.01 -11.34 22.14
CA GLY A 149 14.29 -10.68 21.89
C GLY A 149 15.21 -11.46 20.95
N GLU A 150 14.83 -12.67 20.58
CA GLU A 150 15.57 -13.50 19.61
C GLU A 150 15.47 -12.91 18.21
N THR A 151 16.58 -13.04 17.45
CA THR A 151 16.60 -12.69 16.03
C THR A 151 16.37 -13.93 15.18
N ILE A 152 15.36 -13.90 14.33
CA ILE A 152 15.01 -14.97 13.41
C ILE A 152 15.25 -14.56 11.96
N ILE A 153 15.66 -15.53 11.14
CA ILE A 153 15.71 -15.40 9.69
C ILE A 153 14.61 -16.29 9.09
N CYS A 154 13.73 -15.71 8.29
CA CYS A 154 12.64 -16.43 7.64
C CYS A 154 12.79 -16.38 6.12
N SER A 155 12.78 -17.53 5.47
CA SER A 155 12.82 -17.72 4.02
C SER A 155 12.17 -19.06 3.66
N GLU A 156 12.14 -19.42 2.38
CA GLU A 156 11.70 -20.76 1.96
C GLU A 156 12.61 -21.90 2.47
N LYS A 157 13.84 -21.57 2.88
CA LYS A 157 14.84 -22.54 3.37
C LYS A 157 15.01 -22.51 4.88
N GLU A 158 14.87 -21.33 5.49
CA GLU A 158 15.02 -21.13 6.92
C GLU A 158 13.67 -20.73 7.52
N HIS A 159 13.17 -21.48 8.46
CA HIS A 159 11.83 -21.31 9.06
C HIS A 159 10.70 -21.23 8.02
N PRO A 160 10.60 -22.21 7.08
CA PRO A 160 9.58 -22.20 6.03
C PRO A 160 8.15 -22.19 6.59
N GLU A 161 7.96 -22.72 7.80
CA GLU A 161 6.67 -22.72 8.52
C GLU A 161 6.17 -21.30 8.85
N PHE A 162 7.10 -20.34 9.04
CA PHE A 162 6.78 -18.94 9.32
C PHE A 162 6.83 -18.06 8.08
N TRP A 163 7.49 -18.53 7.02
CA TRP A 163 7.82 -17.71 5.85
C TRP A 163 6.63 -16.97 5.27
N LYS A 164 5.55 -17.70 4.96
CA LYS A 164 4.35 -17.10 4.31
C LYS A 164 3.60 -16.11 5.21
N ALA A 165 3.76 -16.21 6.53
CA ALA A 165 3.21 -15.26 7.49
C ALA A 165 4.06 -13.99 7.58
N PHE A 166 5.40 -14.11 7.56
CA PHE A 166 6.29 -12.96 7.68
C PHE A 166 6.32 -12.07 6.43
N GLN A 167 6.08 -12.63 5.22
CA GLN A 167 6.02 -11.84 3.98
C GLN A 167 4.97 -10.73 4.03
N LEU A 168 3.84 -10.94 4.75
CA LEU A 168 2.83 -9.94 5.00
C LEU A 168 2.32 -10.09 6.43
N SER A 169 2.85 -9.32 7.37
CA SER A 169 2.72 -9.58 8.81
C SER A 169 1.89 -8.56 9.59
N LEU A 170 1.48 -7.44 9.00
CA LEU A 170 0.84 -6.30 9.69
C LEU A 170 1.67 -5.79 10.90
N GLY A 171 2.95 -6.15 10.97
CA GLY A 171 3.80 -5.86 12.11
C GLY A 171 3.36 -6.59 13.40
N MET A 172 2.71 -7.76 13.29
CA MET A 172 2.19 -8.55 14.41
C MET A 172 3.10 -9.69 14.85
N LEU A 173 4.16 -10.01 14.08
CA LEU A 173 5.00 -11.19 14.30
C LEU A 173 6.37 -10.84 14.89
N GLY A 174 6.76 -9.57 14.87
CA GLY A 174 8.06 -9.11 15.30
C GLY A 174 8.45 -7.79 14.62
N VAL A 175 9.63 -7.31 14.95
CA VAL A 175 10.23 -6.12 14.34
C VAL A 175 11.10 -6.57 13.18
N ILE A 176 10.63 -6.38 11.93
CA ILE A 176 11.44 -6.64 10.73
C ILE A 176 12.61 -5.63 10.72
N VAL A 177 13.85 -6.12 10.64
CA VAL A 177 15.06 -5.29 10.67
C VAL A 177 15.81 -5.29 9.35
N LYS A 178 15.76 -6.39 8.58
CA LYS A 178 16.35 -6.49 7.25
C LYS A 178 15.43 -7.25 6.31
N VAL A 179 15.56 -6.97 5.01
CA VAL A 179 14.83 -7.64 3.94
C VAL A 179 15.78 -7.92 2.79
N LYS A 180 15.78 -9.17 2.28
CA LYS A 180 16.39 -9.49 0.99
C LYS A 180 15.35 -9.49 -0.10
N LEU A 181 15.62 -8.75 -1.17
CA LEU A 181 14.74 -8.57 -2.32
C LEU A 181 15.40 -9.10 -3.58
N LYS A 182 14.61 -9.80 -4.39
CA LYS A 182 14.98 -10.07 -5.77
C LYS A 182 14.89 -8.78 -6.57
N VAL A 183 15.92 -8.48 -7.34
CA VAL A 183 16.00 -7.31 -8.21
C VAL A 183 16.23 -7.73 -9.66
N VAL A 184 15.99 -6.83 -10.58
CA VAL A 184 16.19 -7.02 -12.02
C VAL A 184 17.22 -6.00 -12.54
N PRO A 185 17.84 -6.20 -13.71
CA PRO A 185 18.64 -5.17 -14.35
C PRO A 185 17.85 -3.86 -14.50
N ALA A 186 18.53 -2.73 -14.34
CA ALA A 186 17.91 -1.42 -14.54
C ALA A 186 17.29 -1.29 -15.93
N TYR A 187 16.08 -0.76 -16.01
CA TYR A 187 15.33 -0.65 -17.26
C TYR A 187 14.59 0.66 -17.35
N MET A 188 14.25 1.02 -18.61
CA MET A 188 13.50 2.22 -18.93
C MET A 188 12.03 1.88 -19.20
N LEU A 189 11.15 2.75 -18.79
CA LEU A 189 9.71 2.65 -19.01
C LEU A 189 9.22 3.83 -19.84
N MET A 190 8.27 3.54 -20.72
CA MET A 190 7.48 4.52 -21.44
C MET A 190 6.06 4.53 -20.86
N TYR A 191 5.74 5.59 -20.15
CA TYR A 191 4.40 5.87 -19.65
C TYR A 191 3.59 6.62 -20.70
N LYS A 192 2.33 6.20 -20.90
CA LYS A 192 1.34 6.86 -21.75
C LYS A 192 0.05 7.08 -20.98
N SER A 193 -0.46 8.32 -21.02
CA SER A 193 -1.80 8.67 -20.54
C SER A 193 -2.67 9.05 -21.72
N LYS A 194 -3.90 8.54 -21.76
CA LYS A 194 -4.92 8.91 -22.76
C LYS A 194 -6.31 8.91 -22.15
N LYS A 195 -7.22 9.62 -22.80
CA LYS A 195 -8.64 9.65 -22.46
C LYS A 195 -9.42 8.78 -23.43
N GLU A 196 -10.31 7.94 -22.91
CA GLU A 196 -11.21 7.10 -23.68
C GLU A 196 -12.62 7.07 -23.08
N SER A 197 -13.62 6.61 -23.80
CA SER A 197 -14.97 6.44 -23.25
C SER A 197 -15.02 5.24 -22.29
N PHE A 198 -15.89 5.28 -21.32
CA PHE A 198 -16.12 4.20 -20.38
C PHE A 198 -16.45 2.87 -21.09
N SER A 199 -17.34 2.92 -22.07
CA SER A 199 -17.72 1.73 -22.85
C SER A 199 -16.54 1.14 -23.62
N THR A 200 -15.69 1.97 -24.22
CA THR A 200 -14.48 1.54 -24.93
C THR A 200 -13.53 0.81 -23.97
N VAL A 201 -13.22 1.41 -22.82
CA VAL A 201 -12.31 0.79 -21.84
C VAL A 201 -12.88 -0.54 -21.34
N MET A 202 -14.17 -0.58 -20.96
CA MET A 202 -14.80 -1.82 -20.45
C MET A 202 -14.85 -2.96 -21.48
N ASN A 203 -14.85 -2.65 -22.78
CA ASN A 203 -14.83 -3.65 -23.82
C ASN A 203 -13.41 -4.10 -24.23
N ARG A 204 -12.39 -3.33 -23.87
CA ARG A 204 -10.98 -3.60 -24.23
C ARG A 204 -10.10 -3.98 -23.04
N LEU A 205 -10.66 -4.32 -21.88
CA LEU A 205 -9.88 -4.67 -20.68
C LEU A 205 -8.91 -5.83 -20.96
N GLU A 206 -9.34 -6.85 -21.72
CA GLU A 206 -8.48 -8.00 -22.06
C GLU A 206 -7.30 -7.63 -22.98
N GLU A 207 -7.48 -6.62 -23.82
CA GLU A 207 -6.40 -6.07 -24.63
C GLU A 207 -5.43 -5.26 -23.79
N TYR A 208 -5.95 -4.40 -22.93
CA TYR A 208 -5.14 -3.56 -22.05
C TYR A 208 -4.31 -4.35 -21.02
N LYS A 209 -4.84 -5.48 -20.52
CA LYS A 209 -4.09 -6.38 -19.61
C LYS A 209 -2.80 -6.96 -20.20
N LYS A 210 -2.64 -6.92 -21.54
CA LYS A 210 -1.42 -7.40 -22.22
C LYS A 210 -0.23 -6.44 -22.06
N HIS A 211 -0.50 -5.16 -21.72
CA HIS A 211 0.56 -4.22 -21.40
C HIS A 211 1.25 -4.59 -20.09
N ARG A 212 2.53 -4.24 -19.98
CA ARG A 212 3.31 -4.52 -18.77
C ARG A 212 2.63 -3.97 -17.51
N HIS A 213 2.23 -2.70 -17.57
CA HIS A 213 1.46 -2.07 -16.51
C HIS A 213 0.27 -1.34 -17.13
N PHE A 214 -0.89 -1.62 -16.60
CA PHE A 214 -2.14 -1.00 -17.01
C PHE A 214 -2.95 -0.63 -15.77
N GLU A 215 -3.39 0.61 -15.72
CA GLU A 215 -4.37 1.11 -14.76
C GLU A 215 -5.31 2.09 -15.43
N PHE A 216 -6.49 2.26 -14.86
CA PHE A 216 -7.43 3.25 -15.36
C PHE A 216 -8.22 3.91 -14.24
N PHE A 217 -8.66 5.14 -14.51
CA PHE A 217 -9.38 5.98 -13.55
C PHE A 217 -10.74 6.36 -14.12
N VAL A 218 -11.81 5.92 -13.44
CA VAL A 218 -13.20 6.21 -13.81
C VAL A 218 -13.68 7.41 -13.02
N PHE A 219 -14.10 8.47 -13.73
CA PHE A 219 -14.64 9.66 -13.09
C PHE A 219 -16.13 9.47 -12.77
N PRO A 220 -16.57 9.66 -11.51
CA PRO A 220 -17.92 9.29 -11.05
C PRO A 220 -19.07 9.86 -11.88
N TYR A 221 -18.90 11.01 -12.51
CA TYR A 221 -19.95 11.74 -13.22
C TYR A 221 -19.59 12.07 -14.68
N SER A 222 -18.69 11.32 -15.28
CA SER A 222 -18.26 11.47 -16.67
C SER A 222 -18.24 10.12 -17.37
N ASP A 223 -18.42 10.11 -18.69
CA ASP A 223 -18.12 8.94 -19.51
C ASP A 223 -16.63 8.84 -19.87
N ASP A 224 -15.86 9.91 -19.63
CA ASP A 224 -14.42 9.91 -19.85
C ASP A 224 -13.70 9.09 -18.75
N VAL A 225 -12.78 8.24 -19.19
CA VAL A 225 -11.89 7.42 -18.37
C VAL A 225 -10.45 7.77 -18.73
N GLN A 226 -9.61 7.98 -17.73
CA GLN A 226 -8.17 8.06 -17.96
C GLN A 226 -7.59 6.64 -18.02
N VAL A 227 -6.93 6.32 -19.11
CA VAL A 227 -6.18 5.08 -19.31
C VAL A 227 -4.70 5.39 -19.20
N LYS A 228 -4.00 4.65 -18.35
CA LYS A 228 -2.55 4.72 -18.20
C LYS A 228 -1.92 3.39 -18.56
N ILE A 229 -0.96 3.43 -19.46
CA ILE A 229 -0.23 2.26 -19.96
C ILE A 229 1.25 2.55 -19.78
N THR A 230 1.97 1.55 -19.27
CA THR A 230 3.42 1.66 -19.10
C THR A 230 4.09 0.39 -19.56
N ASP A 231 4.98 0.49 -20.55
CA ASP A 231 5.71 -0.63 -21.13
C ASP A 231 7.22 -0.36 -21.12
N GLU A 232 8.04 -1.42 -21.17
CA GLU A 232 9.48 -1.28 -21.33
C GLU A 232 9.84 -0.65 -22.69
N THR A 233 10.93 0.09 -22.70
CA THR A 233 11.41 0.76 -23.91
C THR A 233 12.94 0.89 -23.92
N THR A 234 13.51 0.88 -25.12
CA THR A 234 14.91 1.25 -25.38
C THR A 234 15.05 2.74 -25.76
N GLY A 235 13.94 3.49 -25.74
CA GLY A 235 13.92 4.92 -26.07
C GLY A 235 14.80 5.74 -25.14
N LYS A 236 15.34 6.84 -25.65
CA LYS A 236 16.12 7.79 -24.82
C LYS A 236 15.21 8.45 -23.80
N GLY A 237 15.66 8.46 -22.54
CA GLY A 237 14.95 9.11 -21.45
C GLY A 237 14.81 10.61 -21.65
N MET A 238 13.72 11.16 -21.12
CA MET A 238 13.47 12.61 -21.01
C MET A 238 13.88 13.08 -19.61
N ASP A 239 13.97 14.37 -19.38
CA ASP A 239 14.07 14.90 -18.02
C ASP A 239 12.71 14.73 -17.30
N VAL A 240 12.53 13.52 -16.72
CA VAL A 240 11.31 13.14 -16.01
C VAL A 240 11.04 14.06 -14.83
N LYS A 241 12.08 14.52 -14.13
CA LYS A 241 11.92 15.39 -12.95
C LYS A 241 11.33 16.73 -13.33
N TRP A 242 11.83 17.36 -14.39
CA TRP A 242 11.33 18.64 -14.84
C TRP A 242 9.90 18.54 -15.40
N HIS A 243 9.63 17.50 -16.20
CA HIS A 243 8.31 17.29 -16.76
C HIS A 243 7.25 17.02 -15.68
N LYS A 244 7.56 16.11 -14.76
CA LYS A 244 6.68 15.82 -13.59
C LYS A 244 6.49 17.05 -12.71
N PHE A 245 7.56 17.77 -12.37
CA PHE A 245 7.46 18.96 -11.54
C PHE A 245 6.49 20.00 -12.12
N LYS A 246 6.57 20.26 -13.42
CA LYS A 246 5.73 21.25 -14.10
C LYS A 246 4.28 20.79 -14.17
N THR A 247 4.04 19.53 -14.53
CA THR A 247 2.68 18.99 -14.72
C THR A 247 2.02 18.69 -13.37
N GLU A 248 2.71 17.99 -12.47
CA GLU A 248 2.17 17.61 -11.16
C GLU A 248 1.93 18.83 -10.25
N LEU A 249 2.78 19.86 -10.31
CA LEU A 249 2.59 21.07 -9.49
C LEU A 249 1.30 21.80 -9.87
N LEU A 250 1.07 22.02 -11.16
CA LEU A 250 -0.13 22.71 -11.65
C LEU A 250 -1.40 21.88 -11.42
N GLU A 251 -1.35 20.59 -11.72
CA GLU A 251 -2.49 19.69 -11.51
C GLU A 251 -2.82 19.54 -10.02
N ASN A 252 -1.83 19.35 -9.15
CA ASN A 252 -2.03 19.23 -7.71
C ASN A 252 -2.59 20.53 -7.09
N ILE A 253 -2.11 21.69 -7.51
CA ILE A 253 -2.63 22.99 -7.02
C ILE A 253 -4.08 23.18 -7.46
N ALA A 254 -4.37 23.00 -8.76
CA ALA A 254 -5.71 23.16 -9.30
C ALA A 254 -6.68 22.16 -8.63
N PHE A 255 -6.31 20.88 -8.53
CA PHE A 255 -7.14 19.87 -7.91
C PHE A 255 -7.32 20.11 -6.41
N SER A 256 -6.31 20.62 -5.71
CA SER A 256 -6.41 21.02 -4.29
C SER A 256 -7.44 22.13 -4.09
N LEU A 257 -7.41 23.16 -4.94
CA LEU A 257 -8.37 24.28 -4.87
C LEU A 257 -9.80 23.82 -5.17
N LEU A 258 -9.98 23.01 -6.21
CA LEU A 258 -11.29 22.43 -6.56
C LEU A 258 -11.82 21.52 -5.43
N SER A 259 -10.95 20.73 -4.81
CA SER A 259 -11.31 19.87 -3.69
C SER A 259 -11.71 20.65 -2.43
N LYS A 260 -11.02 21.78 -2.14
CA LYS A 260 -11.44 22.72 -1.08
C LYS A 260 -12.82 23.31 -1.38
N GLY A 261 -13.07 23.67 -2.64
CA GLY A 261 -14.40 24.13 -3.09
C GLY A 261 -15.48 23.08 -2.88
N CYS A 262 -15.20 21.81 -3.23
CA CYS A 262 -16.13 20.69 -2.98
C CYS A 262 -16.39 20.45 -1.48
N LYS A 263 -15.40 20.67 -0.61
CA LYS A 263 -15.58 20.57 0.83
C LYS A 263 -16.51 21.65 1.38
N LEU A 264 -16.39 22.88 0.86
CA LEU A 264 -17.25 24.01 1.27
C LEU A 264 -18.66 23.88 0.69
N ILE A 265 -18.76 23.50 -0.58
CA ILE A 265 -20.02 23.38 -1.32
C ILE A 265 -20.08 21.98 -1.96
N PRO A 266 -20.48 20.94 -1.21
CA PRO A 266 -20.43 19.55 -1.70
C PRO A 266 -21.23 19.28 -2.99
N SER A 267 -22.28 20.08 -3.26
CA SER A 267 -23.10 19.96 -4.47
C SER A 267 -22.34 20.20 -5.79
N ILE A 268 -21.19 20.91 -5.75
CA ILE A 268 -20.37 21.11 -6.95
C ILE A 268 -19.51 19.92 -7.33
N SER A 269 -19.38 18.88 -6.44
CA SER A 269 -18.53 17.71 -6.67
C SER A 269 -18.80 17.05 -8.02
N LYS A 270 -20.06 16.96 -8.45
CA LYS A 270 -20.45 16.45 -9.76
C LYS A 270 -19.85 17.25 -10.93
N ARG A 271 -19.85 18.59 -10.82
CA ARG A 271 -19.25 19.46 -11.85
C ARG A 271 -17.73 19.35 -11.85
N VAL A 272 -17.13 19.30 -10.66
CA VAL A 272 -15.67 19.13 -10.51
C VAL A 272 -15.21 17.78 -11.06
N SER A 273 -15.92 16.68 -10.81
CA SER A 273 -15.62 15.38 -11.40
C SER A 273 -15.61 15.43 -12.93
N ARG A 274 -16.61 16.05 -13.55
CA ARG A 274 -16.68 16.22 -15.01
C ARG A 274 -15.57 17.10 -15.56
N LEU A 275 -15.23 18.17 -14.85
CA LEU A 275 -14.14 19.07 -15.25
C LEU A 275 -12.79 18.35 -15.20
N SER A 276 -12.53 17.60 -14.10
CA SER A 276 -11.32 16.79 -13.95
C SER A 276 -11.18 15.76 -15.05
N ALA A 277 -12.28 15.07 -15.41
CA ALA A 277 -12.29 14.12 -16.52
C ALA A 277 -11.90 14.76 -17.87
N LYS A 278 -12.46 15.95 -18.15
CA LYS A 278 -12.12 16.70 -19.38
C LYS A 278 -10.65 17.16 -19.41
N ALA A 279 -10.10 17.48 -18.25
CA ALA A 279 -8.73 17.97 -18.09
C ALA A 279 -7.65 16.87 -18.14
N VAL A 280 -8.04 15.59 -18.23
CA VAL A 280 -7.07 14.48 -18.34
C VAL A 280 -6.12 14.71 -19.50
N PRO A 281 -4.80 14.79 -19.26
CA PRO A 281 -3.83 15.03 -20.31
C PRO A 281 -3.61 13.78 -21.17
N ASN A 282 -3.44 13.99 -22.47
CA ASN A 282 -2.81 13.02 -23.34
C ASN A 282 -1.30 13.29 -23.30
N GLY A 283 -0.50 12.31 -22.94
CA GLY A 283 0.94 12.51 -22.81
C GLY A 283 1.73 11.22 -22.80
N GLN A 284 3.03 11.37 -23.03
CA GLN A 284 4.00 10.28 -22.98
C GLN A 284 5.27 10.75 -22.26
N ILE A 285 5.80 9.91 -21.37
CA ILE A 285 7.05 10.17 -20.65
C ILE A 285 7.90 8.92 -20.71
N ILE A 286 9.22 9.07 -20.95
CA ILE A 286 10.18 7.98 -20.91
C ILE A 286 11.20 8.28 -19.82
N GLY A 287 11.43 7.32 -18.93
CA GLY A 287 12.38 7.47 -17.83
C GLY A 287 12.76 6.15 -17.18
N ALA A 288 13.69 6.21 -16.22
CA ALA A 288 14.05 5.07 -15.41
C ALA A 288 12.83 4.55 -14.63
N SER A 289 12.72 3.24 -14.48
CA SER A 289 11.53 2.59 -13.90
C SER A 289 11.08 3.22 -12.57
N TYR A 290 12.00 3.43 -11.62
CA TYR A 290 11.67 4.02 -10.31
C TYR A 290 11.13 5.46 -10.41
N GLN A 291 11.50 6.22 -11.45
CA GLN A 291 11.00 7.58 -11.67
C GLN A 291 9.60 7.57 -12.29
N ILE A 292 9.28 6.57 -13.10
CA ILE A 292 7.98 6.47 -13.79
C ILE A 292 6.89 6.01 -12.84
N PHE A 293 7.15 5.05 -11.96
CA PHE A 293 6.14 4.52 -11.03
C PHE A 293 5.64 5.55 -10.03
N ALA A 294 6.56 6.30 -9.40
CA ALA A 294 6.20 7.18 -8.30
C ALA A 294 5.51 8.46 -8.77
N THR A 295 4.42 8.84 -8.10
CA THR A 295 3.71 10.10 -8.28
C THR A 295 3.62 10.87 -6.96
N SER A 296 3.78 12.21 -7.02
CA SER A 296 3.66 13.05 -5.83
C SER A 296 2.19 13.28 -5.49
N ARG A 297 1.78 12.95 -4.26
CA ARG A 297 0.41 13.15 -3.78
C ARG A 297 0.36 14.24 -2.71
N ASN A 298 -0.05 15.45 -3.11
CA ASN A 298 -0.14 16.60 -2.21
C ASN A 298 -1.56 16.81 -1.63
N VAL A 299 -2.58 16.22 -2.24
CA VAL A 299 -3.96 16.31 -1.79
C VAL A 299 -4.29 15.17 -0.84
N ARG A 300 -4.69 15.50 0.39
CA ARG A 300 -5.06 14.49 1.40
C ARG A 300 -6.50 14.01 1.20
N PHE A 301 -6.70 12.70 1.31
CA PHE A 301 -7.99 12.03 1.12
C PHE A 301 -8.13 10.84 2.07
N TYR A 302 -9.33 10.30 2.18
CA TYR A 302 -9.63 8.97 2.73
C TYR A 302 -9.74 7.99 1.59
N GLU A 303 -9.30 6.76 1.79
CA GLU A 303 -9.26 5.74 0.75
C GLU A 303 -9.73 4.39 1.28
N MET A 304 -10.56 3.73 0.50
CA MET A 304 -10.96 2.35 0.65
C MET A 304 -10.61 1.60 -0.63
N GLU A 305 -9.91 0.48 -0.50
CA GLU A 305 -9.47 -0.34 -1.62
C GLU A 305 -9.72 -1.81 -1.33
N TYR A 306 -10.23 -2.51 -2.33
CA TYR A 306 -10.50 -3.93 -2.25
C TYR A 306 -9.94 -4.68 -3.45
N SER A 307 -9.41 -5.87 -3.19
CA SER A 307 -9.07 -6.89 -4.17
C SER A 307 -10.29 -7.78 -4.40
N ILE A 308 -10.75 -7.88 -5.65
CA ILE A 308 -11.77 -8.84 -6.10
C ILE A 308 -11.16 -9.77 -7.15
N PRO A 309 -11.75 -10.95 -7.45
CA PRO A 309 -11.28 -11.77 -8.56
C PRO A 309 -11.26 -11.00 -9.89
N ALA A 310 -10.14 -11.10 -10.63
CA ALA A 310 -9.84 -10.25 -11.79
C ALA A 310 -10.95 -10.25 -12.86
N GLN A 311 -11.66 -11.39 -13.05
CA GLN A 311 -12.76 -11.52 -14.01
C GLN A 311 -13.96 -10.62 -13.72
N TYR A 312 -14.10 -10.14 -12.48
CA TYR A 312 -15.23 -9.29 -12.10
C TYR A 312 -14.96 -7.79 -12.26
N MET A 313 -13.75 -7.36 -12.69
CA MET A 313 -13.41 -5.93 -12.86
C MET A 313 -14.51 -5.16 -13.59
N LYS A 314 -14.86 -5.56 -14.80
CA LYS A 314 -15.86 -4.88 -15.61
C LYS A 314 -17.19 -4.75 -14.87
N LYS A 315 -17.68 -5.85 -14.29
CA LYS A 315 -18.99 -5.92 -13.64
C LYS A 315 -19.05 -5.04 -12.39
N VAL A 316 -18.00 -5.11 -11.56
CA VAL A 316 -17.94 -4.35 -10.30
C VAL A 316 -17.78 -2.85 -10.57
N VAL A 317 -16.91 -2.46 -11.49
CA VAL A 317 -16.74 -1.04 -11.86
C VAL A 317 -18.03 -0.47 -12.43
N GLN A 318 -18.75 -1.21 -13.27
CA GLN A 318 -20.06 -0.82 -13.80
C GLN A 318 -21.10 -0.65 -12.68
N GLU A 319 -21.16 -1.60 -11.73
CA GLU A 319 -22.09 -1.55 -10.59
C GLU A 319 -21.79 -0.35 -9.68
N ILE A 320 -20.51 -0.08 -9.40
CA ILE A 320 -20.08 1.10 -8.62
C ILE A 320 -20.46 2.40 -9.35
N HIS A 321 -20.15 2.50 -10.65
CA HIS A 321 -20.46 3.69 -11.45
C HIS A 321 -21.97 3.97 -11.47
N ASN A 322 -22.80 2.95 -11.68
CA ASN A 322 -24.25 3.07 -11.67
C ASN A 322 -24.78 3.48 -10.29
N LEU A 323 -24.27 2.88 -9.20
CA LEU A 323 -24.66 3.20 -7.85
C LEU A 323 -24.37 4.68 -7.52
N ILE A 324 -23.20 5.19 -7.94
CA ILE A 324 -22.85 6.60 -7.72
C ILE A 324 -23.83 7.53 -8.44
N GLN A 325 -24.23 7.21 -9.68
CA GLN A 325 -25.19 7.97 -10.44
C GLN A 325 -26.58 7.96 -9.79
N GLU A 326 -27.04 6.79 -9.34
CA GLU A 326 -28.33 6.59 -8.69
C GLU A 326 -28.42 7.33 -7.35
N LYS A 327 -27.45 7.11 -6.47
CA LYS A 327 -27.42 7.70 -5.11
C LYS A 327 -26.95 9.13 -5.09
N LYS A 328 -26.38 9.64 -6.19
CA LYS A 328 -25.89 11.02 -6.33
C LYS A 328 -24.89 11.44 -5.25
N PHE A 329 -23.97 10.52 -4.88
CA PHE A 329 -22.93 10.81 -3.89
C PHE A 329 -22.10 12.03 -4.27
N GLN A 330 -21.78 12.86 -3.29
CA GLN A 330 -21.00 14.08 -3.49
C GLN A 330 -19.51 13.76 -3.51
N VAL A 331 -19.06 13.05 -4.54
CA VAL A 331 -17.68 12.63 -4.77
C VAL A 331 -17.16 13.20 -6.08
N HIS A 332 -15.89 13.64 -6.09
CA HIS A 332 -15.22 14.16 -7.26
C HIS A 332 -13.92 13.43 -7.61
N PHE A 333 -13.38 12.64 -6.66
CA PHE A 333 -12.24 11.80 -6.93
C PHE A 333 -12.59 10.65 -7.88
N PRO A 334 -11.68 10.28 -8.78
CA PRO A 334 -11.87 9.12 -9.65
C PRO A 334 -11.78 7.80 -8.84
N ILE A 335 -12.40 6.76 -9.40
CA ILE A 335 -12.23 5.38 -8.99
C ILE A 335 -10.97 4.86 -9.67
N GLU A 336 -10.02 4.34 -8.92
CA GLU A 336 -8.77 3.79 -9.43
C GLU A 336 -8.88 2.27 -9.57
N CYS A 337 -8.48 1.74 -10.73
CA CYS A 337 -8.62 0.32 -11.07
C CYS A 337 -7.29 -0.24 -11.58
N ARG A 338 -6.84 -1.35 -10.98
CA ARG A 338 -5.58 -2.03 -11.26
C ARG A 338 -5.75 -3.54 -11.34
N TYR A 339 -4.77 -4.21 -11.96
CA TYR A 339 -4.67 -5.67 -11.93
C TYR A 339 -3.39 -6.09 -11.24
N VAL A 340 -3.45 -7.20 -10.51
CA VAL A 340 -2.32 -7.78 -9.77
C VAL A 340 -2.40 -9.30 -9.90
N ARG A 341 -1.26 -9.95 -10.14
CA ARG A 341 -1.14 -11.40 -10.17
C ARG A 341 -1.41 -12.00 -8.79
N GLY A 342 -2.02 -13.18 -8.77
CA GLY A 342 -2.16 -14.01 -7.58
C GLY A 342 -0.82 -14.40 -6.97
N ASP A 343 -0.80 -14.59 -5.65
CA ASP A 343 0.36 -15.02 -4.88
C ASP A 343 -0.03 -16.12 -3.86
N ASP A 344 0.95 -16.65 -3.13
CA ASP A 344 0.75 -17.68 -2.12
C ASP A 344 1.00 -17.17 -0.67
N ILE A 345 1.01 -15.85 -0.49
CA ILE A 345 1.23 -15.20 0.81
C ILE A 345 -0.07 -15.21 1.62
N TRP A 346 -0.05 -15.79 2.80
CA TRP A 346 -1.25 -16.22 3.55
C TRP A 346 -2.37 -15.18 3.73
N ILE A 347 -2.02 -13.96 4.09
CA ILE A 347 -3.02 -12.90 4.24
C ILE A 347 -2.91 -11.83 3.16
N SER A 348 -2.34 -12.19 2.00
CA SER A 348 -2.37 -11.32 0.83
C SER A 348 -3.80 -11.18 0.30
N PRO A 349 -4.23 -9.96 -0.05
CA PRO A 349 -5.52 -9.79 -0.74
C PRO A 349 -5.58 -10.50 -2.10
N ALA A 350 -4.41 -10.83 -2.71
CA ALA A 350 -4.30 -11.59 -3.96
C ALA A 350 -3.98 -13.08 -3.74
N TYR A 351 -4.11 -13.59 -2.51
CA TYR A 351 -3.82 -15.01 -2.21
C TYR A 351 -4.61 -15.95 -3.13
N GLU A 352 -3.86 -16.80 -3.89
CA GLU A 352 -4.37 -17.83 -4.84
C GLU A 352 -5.38 -17.32 -5.87
N ARG A 353 -5.34 -16.03 -6.25
CA ARG A 353 -6.20 -15.52 -7.31
C ARG A 353 -5.64 -14.26 -7.96
N ASP A 354 -5.65 -14.20 -9.29
CA ASP A 354 -5.47 -12.95 -10.00
C ASP A 354 -6.56 -11.97 -9.60
N SER A 355 -6.16 -10.75 -9.31
CA SER A 355 -7.00 -9.78 -8.63
C SER A 355 -7.17 -8.49 -9.42
N ALA A 356 -8.37 -7.95 -9.34
CA ALA A 356 -8.67 -6.56 -9.66
C ALA A 356 -8.72 -5.76 -8.38
N TYR A 357 -7.86 -4.77 -8.24
CA TYR A 357 -7.88 -3.82 -7.14
C TYR A 357 -8.65 -2.58 -7.55
N ILE A 358 -9.64 -2.21 -6.75
CA ILE A 358 -10.50 -1.07 -7.00
C ILE A 358 -10.47 -0.17 -5.77
N ALA A 359 -9.94 1.04 -5.94
CA ALA A 359 -9.84 2.04 -4.88
C ALA A 359 -10.83 3.19 -5.10
N VAL A 360 -11.50 3.59 -4.03
CA VAL A 360 -12.40 4.74 -3.99
C VAL A 360 -11.93 5.74 -2.95
N HIS A 361 -12.05 7.01 -3.29
CA HIS A 361 -11.45 8.10 -2.54
C HIS A 361 -12.47 9.14 -2.13
N MET A 362 -12.23 9.80 -1.00
CA MET A 362 -12.98 10.98 -0.58
C MET A 362 -12.04 12.04 -0.02
N TYR A 363 -12.19 13.29 -0.46
CA TYR A 363 -11.37 14.39 0.03
C TYR A 363 -11.45 14.54 1.55
N LYS A 364 -10.31 14.76 2.20
CA LYS A 364 -10.23 14.88 3.67
C LYS A 364 -11.18 15.96 4.21
N GLY A 365 -12.05 15.54 5.12
CA GLY A 365 -13.05 16.39 5.78
C GLY A 365 -14.39 16.46 5.05
N MET A 366 -14.58 15.73 3.93
CA MET A 366 -15.91 15.48 3.36
C MET A 366 -16.52 14.19 3.96
N LYS A 367 -17.86 14.08 3.91
CA LYS A 367 -18.60 12.92 4.43
C LYS A 367 -18.39 11.71 3.51
N TYR A 368 -17.75 10.66 4.00
CA TYR A 368 -17.43 9.46 3.22
C TYR A 368 -18.24 8.21 3.64
N ALA A 369 -18.78 8.16 4.86
CA ALA A 369 -19.32 6.93 5.43
C ALA A 369 -20.39 6.27 4.56
N ALA A 370 -21.44 7.00 4.15
CA ALA A 370 -22.51 6.45 3.31
C ALA A 370 -21.99 5.96 1.94
N TYR A 371 -21.03 6.69 1.35
CA TYR A 371 -20.41 6.34 0.07
C TYR A 371 -19.58 5.07 0.21
N PHE A 372 -18.67 5.01 1.19
CA PHE A 372 -17.81 3.85 1.40
C PHE A 372 -18.63 2.61 1.79
N THR A 373 -19.58 2.74 2.72
CA THR A 373 -20.45 1.60 3.11
C THR A 373 -21.24 1.02 1.93
N ALA A 374 -21.75 1.88 1.04
CA ALA A 374 -22.51 1.41 -0.11
C ALA A 374 -21.63 0.64 -1.10
N ILE A 375 -20.40 1.10 -1.34
CA ILE A 375 -19.45 0.44 -2.24
C ILE A 375 -18.85 -0.82 -1.60
N GLU A 376 -18.55 -0.79 -0.31
CA GLU A 376 -18.04 -1.96 0.41
C GLU A 376 -19.00 -3.16 0.30
N ARG A 377 -20.32 -2.93 0.31
CA ARG A 377 -21.31 -3.99 0.06
C ARG A 377 -21.19 -4.60 -1.34
N ILE A 378 -20.83 -3.79 -2.35
CA ILE A 378 -20.55 -4.33 -3.69
C ILE A 378 -19.31 -5.21 -3.63
N PHE A 379 -18.21 -4.75 -3.02
CA PHE A 379 -17.01 -5.56 -2.90
C PHE A 379 -17.26 -6.88 -2.16
N GLN A 380 -18.01 -6.86 -1.05
CA GLN A 380 -18.37 -8.05 -0.29
C GLN A 380 -19.19 -9.06 -1.11
N LYS A 381 -20.07 -8.59 -1.99
CA LYS A 381 -20.84 -9.44 -2.92
C LYS A 381 -19.95 -10.23 -3.90
N TYR A 382 -18.75 -9.71 -4.19
CA TYR A 382 -17.76 -10.31 -5.10
C TYR A 382 -16.54 -10.86 -4.36
N GLU A 383 -16.72 -11.36 -3.15
CA GLU A 383 -15.64 -11.93 -2.32
C GLU A 383 -14.42 -11.00 -2.15
N GLY A 384 -14.71 -9.71 -2.03
CA GLY A 384 -13.70 -8.68 -1.90
C GLY A 384 -12.87 -8.83 -0.63
N ARG A 385 -11.55 -8.74 -0.77
CA ARG A 385 -10.58 -8.70 0.33
C ARG A 385 -10.07 -7.28 0.50
N PRO A 386 -10.21 -6.66 1.67
CA PRO A 386 -9.73 -5.31 1.89
C PRO A 386 -8.20 -5.25 1.81
N HIS A 387 -7.65 -4.19 1.23
CA HIS A 387 -6.24 -3.87 1.39
C HIS A 387 -5.99 -3.41 2.84
N TRP A 388 -5.05 -4.05 3.54
CA TRP A 388 -4.85 -3.86 4.98
C TRP A 388 -4.54 -2.43 5.42
N GLY A 389 -3.83 -1.67 4.60
CA GLY A 389 -3.53 -0.26 4.86
C GLY A 389 -4.65 0.72 4.52
N LYS A 390 -5.80 0.25 4.00
CA LYS A 390 -6.92 1.07 3.53
C LYS A 390 -8.15 0.89 4.44
N MET A 391 -9.09 1.82 4.36
CA MET A 391 -10.28 1.78 5.21
C MET A 391 -11.21 0.64 4.83
N HIS A 392 -11.68 -0.10 5.83
CA HIS A 392 -12.71 -1.14 5.70
C HIS A 392 -13.45 -1.31 7.02
N THR A 393 -14.61 -1.97 6.96
CA THR A 393 -15.43 -2.25 8.16
C THR A 393 -15.51 -3.74 8.52
N MET A 394 -14.82 -4.61 7.75
CA MET A 394 -14.86 -6.06 7.98
C MET A 394 -14.26 -6.42 9.34
N GLY A 395 -15.02 -7.18 10.13
CA GLY A 395 -14.57 -7.81 11.37
C GLY A 395 -14.06 -9.23 11.13
N TYR A 396 -13.64 -9.90 12.22
CA TYR A 396 -12.99 -11.21 12.19
C TYR A 396 -13.72 -12.26 11.35
N GLU A 397 -15.01 -12.46 11.61
CA GLU A 397 -15.82 -13.48 10.89
C GLU A 397 -15.86 -13.25 9.37
N GLN A 398 -15.95 -11.98 8.96
CA GLN A 398 -15.97 -11.63 7.55
C GLN A 398 -14.58 -11.82 6.92
N LEU A 399 -13.51 -11.40 7.62
CA LEU A 399 -12.13 -11.60 7.18
C LEU A 399 -11.79 -13.08 7.07
N GLN A 400 -12.20 -13.92 8.02
CA GLN A 400 -11.97 -15.35 8.01
C GLN A 400 -12.61 -16.04 6.79
N ARG A 401 -13.77 -15.56 6.32
CA ARG A 401 -14.43 -16.10 5.12
C ARG A 401 -13.65 -15.81 3.84
N VAL A 402 -12.99 -14.66 3.76
CA VAL A 402 -12.33 -14.21 2.52
C VAL A 402 -10.81 -14.44 2.51
N TYR A 403 -10.18 -14.62 3.69
CA TYR A 403 -8.76 -14.94 3.82
C TYR A 403 -8.57 -16.39 4.31
N PRO A 404 -8.40 -17.37 3.42
CA PRO A 404 -8.40 -18.80 3.78
C PRO A 404 -7.31 -19.21 4.78
N ARG A 405 -6.19 -18.48 4.80
CA ARG A 405 -5.02 -18.75 5.66
C ARG A 405 -4.95 -17.86 6.91
N LEU A 406 -6.03 -17.11 7.21
CA LEU A 406 -6.05 -16.21 8.37
C LEU A 406 -5.84 -16.95 9.69
N SER A 407 -6.46 -18.13 9.87
CA SER A 407 -6.27 -18.95 11.08
C SER A 407 -4.82 -19.40 11.23
N SER A 408 -4.19 -19.90 10.16
CA SER A 408 -2.77 -20.29 10.18
C SER A 408 -1.85 -19.10 10.50
N PHE A 409 -2.15 -17.91 9.96
CA PHE A 409 -1.41 -16.70 10.31
C PHE A 409 -1.52 -16.35 11.79
N LEU A 410 -2.72 -16.47 12.37
CA LEU A 410 -2.95 -16.17 13.80
C LEU A 410 -2.32 -17.22 14.72
N GLU A 411 -2.19 -18.48 14.27
CA GLU A 411 -1.44 -19.51 14.99
C GLU A 411 0.05 -19.17 15.07
N VAL A 412 0.67 -18.83 13.93
CA VAL A 412 2.08 -18.37 13.92
C VAL A 412 2.25 -17.11 14.79
N ARG A 413 1.32 -16.14 14.70
CA ARG A 413 1.38 -14.96 15.56
C ARG A 413 1.37 -15.34 17.05
N LYS A 414 0.53 -16.30 17.47
CA LYS A 414 0.46 -16.76 18.86
C LYS A 414 1.74 -17.46 19.30
N GLU A 415 2.39 -18.19 18.40
CA GLU A 415 3.65 -18.88 18.65
C GLU A 415 4.81 -17.90 18.86
N VAL A 416 5.00 -16.94 17.94
CA VAL A 416 6.14 -16.01 17.97
C VAL A 416 5.94 -14.81 18.91
N ASP A 417 4.68 -14.51 19.30
CA ASP A 417 4.32 -13.43 20.23
C ASP A 417 3.17 -13.88 21.16
N SER A 418 3.45 -14.82 22.05
CA SER A 418 2.46 -15.40 22.96
C SER A 418 1.83 -14.38 23.94
N ILE A 419 2.57 -13.30 24.23
CA ILE A 419 2.14 -12.25 25.17
C ILE A 419 1.42 -11.08 24.47
N GLY A 420 1.37 -11.04 23.13
CA GLY A 420 0.73 -9.97 22.37
C GLY A 420 1.48 -8.64 22.40
N MET A 421 2.81 -8.67 22.53
CA MET A 421 3.67 -7.48 22.55
C MET A 421 3.47 -6.58 21.32
N PHE A 422 3.27 -7.19 20.14
CA PHE A 422 3.12 -6.48 18.87
C PHE A 422 1.66 -6.23 18.48
N LEU A 423 0.72 -6.38 19.40
CA LEU A 423 -0.68 -6.03 19.19
C LEU A 423 -0.98 -4.58 19.63
N ASN A 424 -2.09 -4.07 19.14
CA ASN A 424 -2.75 -2.88 19.69
C ASN A 424 -4.26 -3.12 19.77
N PRO A 425 -5.05 -2.25 20.40
CA PRO A 425 -6.49 -2.46 20.54
C PRO A 425 -7.23 -2.65 19.22
N TYR A 426 -6.77 -2.00 18.13
CA TYR A 426 -7.37 -2.15 16.79
C TYR A 426 -7.18 -3.56 16.24
N LEU A 427 -5.95 -4.09 16.27
CA LEU A 427 -5.62 -5.44 15.79
C LEU A 427 -6.30 -6.51 16.65
N SER A 428 -6.25 -6.36 17.99
CA SER A 428 -6.93 -7.28 18.91
C SER A 428 -8.43 -7.37 18.61
N LYS A 429 -9.09 -6.22 18.41
CA LYS A 429 -10.50 -6.16 18.04
C LYS A 429 -10.76 -6.75 16.65
N MET A 430 -9.97 -6.39 15.65
CA MET A 430 -10.14 -6.81 14.25
C MET A 430 -10.05 -8.32 14.10
N PHE A 431 -9.15 -8.97 14.84
CA PHE A 431 -8.91 -10.41 14.79
C PHE A 431 -9.54 -11.18 15.96
N SER A 432 -10.37 -10.54 16.79
CA SER A 432 -10.99 -11.16 17.98
C SER A 432 -9.97 -11.86 18.89
N ILE A 433 -8.79 -11.26 19.04
CA ILE A 433 -7.76 -11.76 19.95
C ILE A 433 -8.08 -11.26 21.35
N HIS A 434 -8.52 -12.18 22.22
CA HIS A 434 -8.76 -11.88 23.62
C HIS A 434 -7.42 -11.88 24.37
N GLU A 435 -7.16 -10.78 25.05
CA GLU A 435 -6.01 -10.68 25.94
C GLU A 435 -6.30 -11.52 27.18
N LYS A 436 -5.32 -12.33 27.60
CA LYS A 436 -5.39 -12.92 28.94
C LYS A 436 -5.18 -11.78 29.93
N SER A 437 -6.22 -11.47 30.70
CA SER A 437 -6.17 -10.57 31.86
C SER A 437 -5.12 -11.02 32.88
#